data_f204f9031a84332eb361d6e460111598
#
_entry.id   f204f9031a84332eb361d6e460111598
#
_cell.length_a   1.000
_cell.length_b   1.000
_cell.length_c   1.000
_cell.angle_alpha   90.00
_cell.angle_beta   90.00
_cell.angle_gamma   90.00
#
_symmetry.space_group_name_H-M   'P 1'
#
loop_
_entity.id
_entity.type
_entity.pdbx_description
1 polymer ?
#
loop_
_entity_poly.entity_id
_entity_poly.type
_entity_poly.pdbx_seq_one_letter_code
_entity_poly.pdbx_strand_id
1 'polypeptide(L)'
;MNKWLKRLTIGTAAALVLSAPALAEETARPNITAHKANGIVIDGKLDEWNLDSPAVVKDATQVIRDAMLWKGEDDLSATFYMAWDEENLYLAADVHEDTPLGAIEMLPIDGEDNIKLYISTDPSADPARTEYGTNDFLVYFIMDEGYWDTAIDRSMVPKDARQRFVSVGMDGGESVLEGYECAIQKTTTGFTWEAVVPLACFSNNKIEVYTPAVGDTLSCNFAITDIDYPCPGTEYIPQMAWSGTLKINTDPSEWGSVTLAE
;
A
#
# COMPACT_ATOMS: atom_id res chain seq x y z
N MET A 1 80.41 -46.08 -7.83
CA MET A 1 80.09 -44.72 -7.40
C MET A 1 78.62 -44.48 -7.71
N ASN A 2 77.72 -44.74 -6.72
CA ASN A 2 76.29 -44.71 -6.88
C ASN A 2 75.74 -43.44 -6.20
N LYS A 3 75.13 -42.55 -7.01
CA LYS A 3 74.40 -41.37 -6.52
C LYS A 3 72.92 -41.76 -6.30
N TRP A 4 72.45 -41.64 -5.10
CA TRP A 4 71.08 -41.81 -4.71
C TRP A 4 70.32 -40.52 -4.98
N LEU A 5 69.30 -40.54 -5.88
CA LEU A 5 68.32 -39.47 -6.00
C LEU A 5 67.20 -39.72 -4.99
N LYS A 6 67.03 -38.81 -4.05
CA LYS A 6 65.82 -38.75 -3.19
C LYS A 6 64.70 -38.07 -3.97
N ARG A 7 63.61 -38.78 -4.20
CA ARG A 7 62.36 -38.22 -4.72
C ARG A 7 61.62 -37.55 -3.56
N LEU A 8 61.40 -36.25 -3.70
CA LEU A 8 60.53 -35.45 -2.82
C LEU A 8 59.12 -35.55 -3.35
N THR A 9 58.20 -36.19 -2.59
CA THR A 9 56.78 -36.21 -2.90
C THR A 9 56.11 -35.01 -2.24
N ILE A 10 55.68 -34.06 -3.03
CA ILE A 10 54.89 -32.93 -2.57
C ILE A 10 53.42 -33.38 -2.56
N GLY A 11 52.90 -33.58 -1.35
CA GLY A 11 51.48 -33.85 -1.16
C GLY A 11 50.68 -32.51 -1.22
N THR A 12 49.87 -32.34 -2.26
CA THR A 12 48.92 -31.28 -2.33
C THR A 12 47.71 -31.61 -1.47
N ALA A 13 47.58 -30.91 -0.34
CA ALA A 13 46.34 -30.92 0.45
C ALA A 13 45.33 -30.02 -0.23
N ALA A 14 44.29 -30.61 -0.82
CA ALA A 14 43.13 -29.88 -1.28
C ALA A 14 42.25 -29.51 -0.09
N ALA A 15 42.19 -28.26 0.29
CA ALA A 15 41.24 -27.72 1.25
C ALA A 15 39.86 -27.67 0.59
N LEU A 16 38.95 -28.53 1.04
CA LEU A 16 37.53 -28.40 0.73
C LEU A 16 36.98 -27.20 1.50
N VAL A 17 36.73 -26.10 0.78
CA VAL A 17 35.96 -24.98 1.32
C VAL A 17 34.49 -25.40 1.21
N LEU A 18 33.91 -25.85 2.31
CA LEU A 18 32.46 -26.00 2.46
C LEU A 18 31.87 -24.58 2.54
N SER A 19 31.35 -24.08 1.42
CA SER A 19 30.48 -22.91 1.43
C SER A 19 29.15 -23.34 2.08
N ALA A 20 28.90 -22.90 3.31
CA ALA A 20 27.58 -22.97 3.90
C ALA A 20 26.65 -22.13 3.02
N PRO A 21 25.45 -22.62 2.69
CA PRO A 21 24.46 -21.76 2.06
C PRO A 21 24.19 -20.59 3.02
N ALA A 22 24.35 -19.37 2.54
CA ALA A 22 23.84 -18.21 3.24
C ALA A 22 22.31 -18.43 3.32
N LEU A 23 21.81 -18.67 4.52
CA LEU A 23 20.39 -18.52 4.80
C LEU A 23 20.10 -17.06 4.44
N ALA A 24 19.30 -16.84 3.40
CA ALA A 24 18.70 -15.54 3.17
C ALA A 24 17.96 -15.21 4.47
N GLU A 25 18.35 -14.12 5.12
CA GLU A 25 17.60 -13.58 6.23
C GLU A 25 16.22 -13.25 5.64
N GLU A 26 15.22 -14.00 6.07
CA GLU A 26 13.83 -13.72 5.71
C GLU A 26 13.55 -12.36 6.35
N THR A 27 13.57 -11.31 5.52
CA THR A 27 13.26 -9.96 5.98
C THR A 27 11.84 -10.03 6.52
N ALA A 28 11.70 -9.83 7.83
CA ALA A 28 10.39 -9.81 8.46
C ALA A 28 9.48 -8.84 7.71
N ARG A 29 8.26 -9.25 7.41
CA ARG A 29 7.26 -8.40 6.76
C ARG A 29 7.08 -7.12 7.57
N PRO A 30 7.03 -5.96 6.94
CA PRO A 30 6.76 -4.73 7.66
C PRO A 30 5.36 -4.83 8.31
N ASN A 31 5.25 -4.31 9.52
CA ASN A 31 4.01 -4.33 10.29
C ASN A 31 3.77 -2.96 10.88
N ILE A 32 2.52 -2.49 10.81
CA ILE A 32 2.05 -1.32 11.54
C ILE A 32 1.04 -1.73 12.62
N THR A 33 0.77 -0.82 13.55
CA THR A 33 -0.25 -1.00 14.57
C THR A 33 -1.40 -0.03 14.28
N ALA A 34 -2.62 -0.57 14.14
CA ALA A 34 -3.83 0.23 14.09
C ALA A 34 -4.45 0.27 15.48
N HIS A 35 -4.51 1.45 16.08
CA HIS A 35 -5.15 1.64 17.37
C HIS A 35 -6.65 1.84 17.22
N LYS A 36 -7.39 1.55 18.29
CA LYS A 36 -8.82 1.78 18.31
C LYS A 36 -9.11 3.27 18.16
N ALA A 37 -10.02 3.60 17.22
CA ALA A 37 -10.39 4.98 16.94
C ALA A 37 -11.00 5.64 18.18
N ASN A 38 -10.54 6.85 18.51
CA ASN A 38 -11.03 7.59 19.63
C ASN A 38 -11.24 9.06 19.25
N GLY A 39 -12.45 9.37 18.79
CA GLY A 39 -12.85 10.74 18.49
C GLY A 39 -12.27 11.27 17.18
N ILE A 40 -11.87 10.39 16.25
CA ILE A 40 -11.43 10.79 14.90
C ILE A 40 -12.59 11.50 14.19
N VAL A 41 -12.31 12.67 13.65
CA VAL A 41 -13.20 13.48 12.84
C VAL A 41 -12.63 13.57 11.44
N ILE A 42 -13.38 13.22 10.42
CA ILE A 42 -12.91 13.26 9.03
C ILE A 42 -12.99 14.71 8.53
N ASP A 43 -11.95 15.50 8.80
CA ASP A 43 -11.86 16.92 8.44
C ASP A 43 -10.57 17.28 7.67
N GLY A 44 -9.72 16.30 7.41
CA GLY A 44 -8.45 16.44 6.69
C GLY A 44 -7.27 16.77 7.60
N LYS A 45 -7.44 16.74 8.93
CA LYS A 45 -6.36 16.98 9.91
C LYS A 45 -6.03 15.70 10.66
N LEU A 46 -4.80 15.58 11.08
CA LEU A 46 -4.31 14.39 11.78
C LEU A 46 -4.17 14.62 13.29
N ASP A 47 -4.82 15.64 13.84
CA ASP A 47 -4.64 16.07 15.24
C ASP A 47 -5.15 15.02 16.26
N GLU A 48 -6.15 14.20 15.85
CA GLU A 48 -6.76 13.16 16.71
C GLU A 48 -6.15 11.78 16.49
N TRP A 49 -5.20 11.64 15.57
CA TRP A 49 -4.63 10.36 15.19
C TRP A 49 -3.49 9.93 16.11
N ASN A 50 -3.42 8.62 16.36
CA ASN A 50 -2.20 8.02 16.88
C ASN A 50 -1.19 7.84 15.73
N LEU A 51 -0.12 8.61 15.75
CA LEU A 51 0.89 8.64 14.69
C LEU A 51 2.12 7.76 14.98
N ASP A 52 2.07 6.89 16.00
CA ASP A 52 3.27 6.18 16.50
C ASP A 52 3.74 5.04 15.61
N SER A 53 2.88 4.50 14.74
CA SER A 53 3.18 3.30 13.94
C SER A 53 2.79 3.47 12.47
N PRO A 54 3.48 4.33 11.71
CA PRO A 54 3.15 4.60 10.32
C PRO A 54 3.69 3.56 9.33
N ALA A 55 3.01 3.44 8.19
CA ALA A 55 3.57 2.88 6.97
C ALA A 55 4.21 3.99 6.14
N VAL A 56 5.54 4.01 6.07
CA VAL A 56 6.29 5.09 5.40
C VAL A 56 6.71 4.67 4.01
N VAL A 57 6.42 5.51 3.02
CA VAL A 57 6.74 5.34 1.60
C VAL A 57 7.48 6.58 1.12
N LYS A 58 8.81 6.48 0.94
CA LYS A 58 9.67 7.63 0.57
C LYS A 58 11.03 7.25 -0.02
N ASP A 59 11.33 5.97 -0.11
CA ASP A 59 12.61 5.47 -0.57
C ASP A 59 12.54 5.04 -2.04
N ALA A 60 13.59 5.26 -2.79
CA ALA A 60 13.69 4.84 -4.19
C ALA A 60 13.45 3.33 -4.41
N THR A 61 13.73 2.50 -3.41
CA THR A 61 13.46 1.05 -3.46
C THR A 61 11.97 0.71 -3.37
N GLN A 62 11.14 1.67 -2.94
CA GLN A 62 9.70 1.54 -2.83
C GLN A 62 8.97 2.00 -4.11
N VAL A 63 9.70 2.55 -5.09
CA VAL A 63 9.14 2.89 -6.40
C VAL A 63 9.01 1.60 -7.20
N ILE A 64 7.80 1.07 -7.30
CA ILE A 64 7.52 -0.24 -7.90
C ILE A 64 7.15 -0.17 -9.38
N ARG A 65 6.88 1.02 -9.91
CA ARG A 65 6.54 1.26 -11.31
C ARG A 65 7.15 2.59 -11.76
N ASP A 66 7.67 2.63 -12.98
CA ASP A 66 8.20 3.82 -13.69
C ASP A 66 9.17 4.68 -12.87
N ALA A 67 10.06 4.01 -12.13
CA ALA A 67 10.99 4.62 -11.18
C ALA A 67 11.89 5.72 -11.78
N MET A 68 12.04 5.78 -13.10
CA MET A 68 12.81 6.83 -13.78
C MET A 68 12.13 8.20 -13.76
N LEU A 69 10.83 8.24 -13.44
CA LEU A 69 10.05 9.48 -13.39
C LEU A 69 10.05 10.09 -11.99
N TRP A 70 10.23 9.28 -10.97
CA TRP A 70 10.29 9.75 -9.59
C TRP A 70 11.57 10.56 -9.32
N LYS A 71 11.44 11.77 -8.81
CA LYS A 71 12.52 12.75 -8.63
C LYS A 71 12.95 12.92 -7.17
N GLY A 72 12.37 12.18 -6.26
CA GLY A 72 12.72 12.20 -4.83
C GLY A 72 11.53 12.38 -3.91
N GLU A 73 11.78 12.49 -2.60
CA GLU A 73 10.75 12.58 -1.57
C GLU A 73 9.82 13.81 -1.74
N ASP A 74 10.33 14.90 -2.31
CA ASP A 74 9.54 16.12 -2.55
C ASP A 74 8.59 15.99 -3.75
N ASP A 75 8.87 15.09 -4.69
CA ASP A 75 8.06 14.77 -5.85
C ASP A 75 6.89 13.89 -5.44
N LEU A 76 7.18 12.74 -4.83
CA LEU A 76 6.18 11.87 -4.24
C LEU A 76 6.72 11.13 -3.03
N SER A 77 6.06 11.27 -1.91
CA SER A 77 6.22 10.41 -0.73
C SER A 77 4.95 10.44 0.12
N ALA A 78 4.76 9.42 0.93
CA ALA A 78 3.59 9.32 1.79
C ALA A 78 3.88 8.63 3.12
N THR A 79 3.16 9.04 4.14
CA THR A 79 3.12 8.37 5.45
C THR A 79 1.69 8.02 5.75
N PHE A 80 1.37 6.72 5.83
CA PHE A 80 0.03 6.22 6.04
C PHE A 80 -0.18 5.78 7.48
N TYR A 81 -1.40 5.97 7.96
CA TYR A 81 -1.87 5.56 9.28
C TYR A 81 -3.19 4.82 9.17
N MET A 82 -3.45 3.93 10.13
CA MET A 82 -4.70 3.20 10.23
C MET A 82 -5.20 3.18 11.67
N ALA A 83 -6.50 3.34 11.82
CA ALA A 83 -7.22 3.10 13.08
C ALA A 83 -8.48 2.29 12.77
N TRP A 84 -9.16 1.80 13.81
CA TRP A 84 -10.32 0.95 13.64
C TRP A 84 -11.31 1.09 14.80
N ASP A 85 -12.57 0.79 14.51
CA ASP A 85 -13.60 0.48 15.51
C ASP A 85 -14.37 -0.78 15.10
N GLU A 86 -15.45 -1.09 15.75
CA GLU A 86 -16.26 -2.29 15.49
C GLU A 86 -16.96 -2.28 14.14
N GLU A 87 -17.09 -1.12 13.51
CA GLU A 87 -17.89 -0.92 12.29
C GLU A 87 -17.03 -0.41 11.11
N ASN A 88 -15.86 0.22 11.39
CA ASN A 88 -15.13 0.95 10.39
C ASN A 88 -13.62 0.75 10.46
N LEU A 89 -12.97 0.89 9.31
CA LEU A 89 -11.56 1.23 9.20
C LEU A 89 -11.43 2.74 8.98
N TYR A 90 -10.48 3.35 9.68
CA TYR A 90 -10.07 4.74 9.48
C TYR A 90 -8.68 4.74 8.86
N LEU A 91 -8.49 5.55 7.85
CA LEU A 91 -7.25 5.67 7.10
C LEU A 91 -6.83 7.13 7.07
N ALA A 92 -5.54 7.38 7.19
CA ALA A 92 -4.99 8.70 6.99
C ALA A 92 -3.68 8.66 6.22
N ALA A 93 -3.36 9.75 5.55
CA ALA A 93 -2.08 9.95 4.90
C ALA A 93 -1.60 11.40 5.07
N ASP A 94 -0.28 11.54 5.25
CA ASP A 94 0.46 12.77 5.02
C ASP A 94 1.29 12.57 3.75
N VAL A 95 0.98 13.32 2.70
CA VAL A 95 1.52 13.14 1.36
C VAL A 95 2.31 14.37 0.94
N HIS A 96 3.54 14.16 0.48
CA HIS A 96 4.30 15.13 -0.28
C HIS A 96 4.03 14.86 -1.77
N GLU A 97 3.64 15.89 -2.49
CA GLU A 97 3.24 15.85 -3.89
C GLU A 97 3.42 17.24 -4.48
N ASP A 98 4.25 17.35 -5.52
CA ASP A 98 4.61 18.67 -6.09
C ASP A 98 3.61 19.16 -7.14
N THR A 99 2.86 18.26 -7.78
CA THR A 99 1.92 18.59 -8.85
C THR A 99 0.62 17.78 -8.78
N PRO A 100 -0.20 17.93 -7.73
CA PRO A 100 -1.43 17.16 -7.61
C PRO A 100 -2.43 17.55 -8.71
N LEU A 101 -2.74 16.62 -9.59
CA LEU A 101 -3.68 16.81 -10.71
C LEU A 101 -5.08 16.29 -10.42
N GLY A 102 -5.18 15.23 -9.64
CA GLY A 102 -6.44 14.57 -9.36
C GLY A 102 -7.02 13.80 -10.56
N ALA A 103 -8.30 13.47 -10.45
CA ALA A 103 -8.99 12.62 -11.40
C ALA A 103 -9.26 13.33 -12.73
N ILE A 104 -8.90 12.67 -13.83
CA ILE A 104 -9.27 13.07 -15.19
C ILE A 104 -10.29 12.06 -15.71
N GLU A 105 -11.51 12.49 -15.98
CA GLU A 105 -12.68 11.65 -16.35
C GLU A 105 -12.44 10.60 -17.46
N MET A 106 -11.38 10.71 -18.22
CA MET A 106 -11.13 9.86 -19.40
C MET A 106 -10.02 8.83 -19.17
N LEU A 107 -9.39 8.79 -18.01
CA LEU A 107 -8.32 7.83 -17.74
C LEU A 107 -8.86 6.59 -17.03
N PRO A 108 -8.24 5.42 -17.26
CA PRO A 108 -8.46 4.26 -16.41
C PRO A 108 -8.12 4.61 -14.95
N ILE A 109 -8.76 3.94 -14.00
CA ILE A 109 -8.55 4.16 -12.57
C ILE A 109 -7.07 4.15 -12.13
N ASP A 110 -6.23 3.38 -12.82
CA ASP A 110 -4.78 3.34 -12.63
C ASP A 110 -4.04 4.53 -13.26
N GLY A 111 -4.73 5.34 -14.03
CA GLY A 111 -4.20 6.50 -14.73
C GLY A 111 -4.55 7.82 -14.05
N GLU A 112 -4.93 7.80 -12.79
CA GLU A 112 -5.30 8.96 -11.99
C GLU A 112 -4.47 8.96 -10.70
N ASP A 113 -4.25 10.14 -10.11
CA ASP A 113 -3.65 10.22 -8.77
C ASP A 113 -4.52 9.44 -7.79
N ASN A 114 -3.93 8.49 -7.11
CA ASN A 114 -4.69 7.65 -6.21
C ASN A 114 -3.86 7.09 -5.07
N ILE A 115 -4.53 6.85 -3.96
CA ILE A 115 -4.05 6.01 -2.88
C ILE A 115 -4.70 4.63 -3.02
N LYS A 116 -3.94 3.57 -2.78
CA LYS A 116 -4.43 2.18 -2.79
C LYS A 116 -4.27 1.55 -1.42
N LEU A 117 -5.32 0.88 -0.99
CA LEU A 117 -5.28 -0.02 0.14
C LEU A 117 -5.43 -1.45 -0.37
N TYR A 118 -4.48 -2.30 -0.03
CA TYR A 118 -4.60 -3.75 -0.15
C TYR A 118 -4.85 -4.30 1.24
N ILE A 119 -5.89 -5.09 1.43
CA ILE A 119 -6.24 -5.61 2.75
C ILE A 119 -6.92 -6.97 2.66
N SER A 120 -6.57 -7.84 3.61
CA SER A 120 -7.32 -9.06 3.87
C SER A 120 -8.22 -8.85 5.08
N THR A 121 -9.47 -9.24 4.97
CA THR A 121 -10.40 -9.28 6.12
C THR A 121 -10.47 -10.65 6.80
N ASP A 122 -9.53 -11.54 6.48
CA ASP A 122 -9.38 -12.83 7.13
C ASP A 122 -8.05 -12.89 7.91
N PRO A 123 -8.07 -12.74 9.25
CA PRO A 123 -6.86 -12.80 10.07
C PRO A 123 -6.22 -14.22 10.10
N SER A 124 -6.93 -15.24 9.62
CA SER A 124 -6.42 -16.61 9.51
C SER A 124 -5.79 -16.92 8.14
N ALA A 125 -5.87 -15.99 7.18
CA ALA A 125 -5.34 -16.20 5.85
C ALA A 125 -3.83 -16.43 5.88
N ASP A 126 -3.35 -17.44 5.14
CA ASP A 126 -1.91 -17.70 5.02
C ASP A 126 -1.20 -16.44 4.48
N PRO A 127 -0.33 -15.81 5.24
CA PRO A 127 0.40 -14.65 4.78
C PRO A 127 1.35 -14.95 3.60
N ALA A 128 1.73 -16.19 3.38
CA ALA A 128 2.61 -16.62 2.28
C ALA A 128 1.84 -16.96 0.99
N ARG A 129 0.51 -16.77 0.95
CA ARG A 129 -0.29 -17.01 -0.26
C ARG A 129 0.14 -16.09 -1.40
N THR A 130 0.26 -16.65 -2.61
CA THR A 130 0.69 -15.93 -3.81
C THR A 130 -0.44 -15.56 -4.75
N GLU A 131 -1.68 -15.83 -4.34
CA GLU A 131 -2.89 -15.48 -5.08
C GLU A 131 -3.93 -14.90 -4.11
N TYR A 132 -4.76 -14.01 -4.60
CA TYR A 132 -5.84 -13.42 -3.81
C TYR A 132 -6.86 -14.48 -3.37
N GLY A 133 -7.17 -14.46 -2.08
CA GLY A 133 -8.30 -15.18 -1.52
C GLY A 133 -9.61 -14.39 -1.65
N THR A 134 -10.70 -14.99 -1.22
CA THR A 134 -12.04 -14.36 -1.25
C THR A 134 -12.17 -13.14 -0.35
N ASN A 135 -11.34 -13.06 0.69
CA ASN A 135 -11.34 -11.98 1.67
C ASN A 135 -10.23 -10.94 1.42
N ASP A 136 -9.61 -10.97 0.25
CA ASP A 136 -8.58 -10.02 -0.15
C ASP A 136 -9.18 -8.95 -1.07
N PHE A 137 -8.86 -7.71 -0.76
CA PHE A 137 -9.45 -6.55 -1.42
C PHE A 137 -8.37 -5.56 -1.85
N LEU A 138 -8.61 -4.93 -2.99
CA LEU A 138 -7.88 -3.76 -3.46
C LEU A 138 -8.85 -2.60 -3.57
N VAL A 139 -8.58 -1.54 -2.84
CA VAL A 139 -9.39 -0.32 -2.80
C VAL A 139 -8.58 0.82 -3.39
N TYR A 140 -9.19 1.54 -4.32
CA TYR A 140 -8.66 2.77 -4.89
C TYR A 140 -9.38 3.97 -4.27
N PHE A 141 -8.61 4.93 -3.79
CA PHE A 141 -9.07 6.24 -3.35
C PHE A 141 -8.52 7.25 -4.35
N ILE A 142 -9.35 7.65 -5.30
CA ILE A 142 -8.94 8.55 -6.37
C ILE A 142 -8.90 9.97 -5.81
N MET A 143 -7.76 10.62 -5.99
CA MET A 143 -7.59 12.02 -5.63
C MET A 143 -8.21 12.88 -6.73
N ASP A 144 -9.05 13.81 -6.36
CA ASP A 144 -9.82 14.63 -7.30
C ASP A 144 -9.31 16.06 -7.28
N GLU A 145 -8.98 16.60 -8.45
CA GLU A 145 -8.55 17.99 -8.63
C GLU A 145 -9.49 18.98 -7.94
N GLY A 146 -10.77 18.67 -7.85
CA GLY A 146 -11.75 19.45 -7.09
C GLY A 146 -11.40 19.61 -5.61
N TYR A 147 -10.54 18.81 -5.02
CA TYR A 147 -10.05 19.02 -3.66
C TYR A 147 -8.96 20.10 -3.57
N TRP A 148 -8.28 20.40 -4.67
CA TRP A 148 -7.19 21.36 -4.71
C TRP A 148 -7.64 22.77 -5.05
N ASP A 149 -8.68 22.90 -5.85
CA ASP A 149 -9.25 24.19 -6.26
C ASP A 149 -10.67 24.37 -5.69
N THR A 150 -10.80 25.29 -4.74
CA THR A 150 -12.11 25.66 -4.16
C THR A 150 -13.02 26.39 -5.13
N ALA A 151 -12.52 26.81 -6.29
CA ALA A 151 -13.31 27.48 -7.33
C ALA A 151 -14.05 26.49 -8.25
N ILE A 152 -13.68 25.22 -8.26
CA ILE A 152 -14.36 24.19 -9.05
C ILE A 152 -15.65 23.75 -8.33
N ASP A 153 -16.76 23.80 -9.07
CA ASP A 153 -18.05 23.30 -8.59
C ASP A 153 -18.06 21.78 -8.55
N ARG A 154 -17.79 21.23 -7.37
CA ARG A 154 -17.72 19.78 -7.11
C ARG A 154 -19.06 19.06 -7.20
N SER A 155 -20.18 19.79 -7.30
CA SER A 155 -21.50 19.18 -7.47
C SER A 155 -21.66 18.43 -8.79
N MET A 156 -20.80 18.73 -9.76
CA MET A 156 -20.78 18.09 -11.08
C MET A 156 -19.96 16.81 -11.15
N VAL A 157 -19.08 16.55 -10.18
CA VAL A 157 -18.31 15.29 -10.12
C VAL A 157 -19.10 14.28 -9.31
N PRO A 158 -19.54 13.16 -9.88
CA PRO A 158 -20.25 12.13 -9.15
C PRO A 158 -19.43 11.65 -7.94
N LYS A 159 -20.02 11.64 -6.76
CA LYS A 159 -19.36 11.20 -5.51
C LYS A 159 -18.80 9.77 -5.65
N ASP A 160 -19.41 8.95 -6.47
CA ASP A 160 -19.06 7.58 -6.80
C ASP A 160 -17.89 7.45 -7.78
N ALA A 161 -17.55 8.50 -8.55
CA ALA A 161 -16.35 8.49 -9.39
C ALA A 161 -15.04 8.50 -8.61
N ARG A 162 -15.07 8.86 -7.33
CA ARG A 162 -13.89 9.04 -6.47
C ARG A 162 -13.52 7.81 -5.66
N GLN A 163 -14.35 6.78 -5.71
CA GLN A 163 -14.25 5.64 -4.83
C GLN A 163 -14.59 4.41 -5.60
N ARG A 164 -13.60 3.58 -5.86
CA ARG A 164 -13.84 2.30 -6.48
C ARG A 164 -13.24 1.20 -5.63
N PHE A 165 -14.07 0.23 -5.39
CA PHE A 165 -13.72 -0.97 -4.69
C PHE A 165 -13.56 -2.09 -5.72
N VAL A 166 -12.42 -2.75 -5.70
CA VAL A 166 -12.15 -3.91 -6.56
C VAL A 166 -11.90 -5.11 -5.66
N SER A 167 -12.75 -6.12 -5.76
CA SER A 167 -12.53 -7.41 -5.15
C SER A 167 -11.96 -8.38 -6.18
N VAL A 168 -10.77 -8.88 -5.92
CA VAL A 168 -10.10 -9.89 -6.77
C VAL A 168 -10.09 -11.22 -6.00
N GLY A 169 -10.41 -12.32 -6.66
CA GLY A 169 -10.60 -13.63 -6.00
C GLY A 169 -12.07 -13.98 -5.74
N MET A 170 -12.97 -13.02 -5.90
CA MET A 170 -14.41 -13.21 -6.08
C MET A 170 -14.78 -13.04 -7.55
N ASP A 171 -16.03 -12.88 -7.89
CA ASP A 171 -16.51 -12.76 -9.27
C ASP A 171 -15.97 -11.52 -10.04
N GLY A 172 -14.89 -10.91 -9.53
CA GLY A 172 -14.17 -9.77 -10.10
C GLY A 172 -15.10 -8.60 -10.41
N GLY A 173 -15.37 -7.74 -9.46
CA GLY A 173 -16.29 -6.61 -9.64
C GLY A 173 -15.72 -5.33 -9.05
N GLU A 174 -15.96 -4.23 -9.72
CA GLU A 174 -15.79 -2.90 -9.15
C GLU A 174 -17.09 -2.49 -8.49
N SER A 175 -17.04 -1.95 -7.27
CA SER A 175 -18.20 -1.40 -6.58
C SER A 175 -17.82 -0.11 -5.85
N VAL A 176 -18.81 0.72 -5.61
CA VAL A 176 -18.65 1.95 -4.82
C VAL A 176 -18.66 1.59 -3.33
N LEU A 177 -17.87 2.30 -2.53
CA LEU A 177 -17.85 2.16 -1.08
C LEU A 177 -19.06 2.90 -0.48
N GLU A 178 -20.11 2.16 -0.09
CA GLU A 178 -21.27 2.75 0.56
C GLU A 178 -20.93 3.24 1.97
N GLY A 179 -21.27 4.49 2.28
CA GLY A 179 -21.02 5.10 3.59
C GLY A 179 -19.59 5.58 3.81
N TYR A 180 -18.74 5.48 2.79
CA TYR A 180 -17.42 6.09 2.82
C TYR A 180 -17.51 7.62 2.90
N GLU A 181 -16.65 8.18 3.74
CA GLU A 181 -16.41 9.62 3.80
C GLU A 181 -14.92 9.88 3.74
N CYS A 182 -14.51 10.98 3.14
CA CYS A 182 -13.13 11.44 3.17
C CYS A 182 -13.02 12.95 3.22
N ALA A 183 -11.87 13.41 3.68
CA ALA A 183 -11.50 14.82 3.66
C ALA A 183 -10.03 14.96 3.25
N ILE A 184 -9.74 16.04 2.53
CA ILE A 184 -8.38 16.40 2.13
C ILE A 184 -8.12 17.84 2.59
N GLN A 185 -6.94 18.07 3.14
CA GLN A 185 -6.46 19.40 3.45
C GLN A 185 -5.12 19.64 2.73
N LYS A 186 -5.06 20.71 1.93
CA LYS A 186 -3.82 21.12 1.27
C LYS A 186 -2.81 21.62 2.30
N THR A 187 -1.56 21.18 2.16
CA THR A 187 -0.41 21.65 2.93
C THR A 187 0.52 22.50 2.05
N THR A 188 1.69 22.86 2.56
CA THR A 188 2.72 23.57 1.78
C THR A 188 3.51 22.65 0.84
N THR A 189 3.50 21.36 1.11
CA THR A 189 4.32 20.35 0.42
C THR A 189 3.49 19.24 -0.22
N GLY A 190 2.17 19.36 -0.24
CA GLY A 190 1.27 18.34 -0.73
C GLY A 190 -0.07 18.41 0.00
N PHE A 191 -0.48 17.33 0.66
CA PHE A 191 -1.77 17.27 1.34
C PHE A 191 -1.81 16.25 2.47
N THR A 192 -2.75 16.44 3.39
CA THR A 192 -3.22 15.39 4.30
C THR A 192 -4.57 14.86 3.82
N TRP A 193 -4.77 13.58 3.99
CA TRP A 193 -5.99 12.89 3.61
C TRP A 193 -6.47 12.01 4.76
N GLU A 194 -7.76 11.97 4.95
CA GLU A 194 -8.42 11.08 5.90
C GLU A 194 -9.62 10.41 5.25
N ALA A 195 -9.91 9.21 5.68
CA ALA A 195 -11.08 8.48 5.24
C ALA A 195 -11.63 7.55 6.33
N VAL A 196 -12.93 7.36 6.32
CA VAL A 196 -13.61 6.29 7.03
C VAL A 196 -14.26 5.35 6.03
N VAL A 197 -13.94 4.06 6.16
CA VAL A 197 -14.45 2.98 5.29
C VAL A 197 -15.23 1.99 6.15
N PRO A 198 -16.55 1.91 5.99
CA PRO A 198 -17.34 0.89 6.70
C PRO A 198 -16.87 -0.52 6.38
N LEU A 199 -16.69 -1.36 7.39
CA LEU A 199 -16.32 -2.77 7.22
C LEU A 199 -17.35 -3.55 6.39
N ALA A 200 -18.58 -3.10 6.36
CA ALA A 200 -19.63 -3.63 5.50
C ALA A 200 -19.28 -3.55 4.00
N CYS A 201 -18.39 -2.62 3.58
CA CYS A 201 -17.91 -2.52 2.21
C CYS A 201 -17.09 -3.74 1.78
N PHE A 202 -16.51 -4.48 2.73
CA PHE A 202 -15.73 -5.70 2.51
C PHE A 202 -16.56 -6.98 2.66
N SER A 203 -17.85 -6.90 2.41
CA SER A 203 -18.78 -8.03 2.53
C SER A 203 -19.69 -8.13 1.31
N ASN A 204 -20.29 -9.29 1.13
CA ASN A 204 -21.37 -9.54 0.18
C ASN A 204 -22.14 -10.81 0.55
N ASN A 205 -22.96 -11.32 -0.35
CA ASN A 205 -23.75 -12.55 -0.11
C ASN A 205 -22.92 -13.84 0.07
N LYS A 206 -21.58 -13.78 -0.12
CA LYS A 206 -20.65 -14.91 0.05
C LYS A 206 -19.64 -14.67 1.18
N ILE A 207 -19.41 -13.42 1.56
CA ILE A 207 -18.46 -13.01 2.59
C ILE A 207 -19.23 -12.28 3.68
N GLU A 208 -19.11 -12.76 4.91
CA GLU A 208 -19.63 -12.07 6.09
C GLU A 208 -18.82 -10.80 6.38
N VAL A 209 -19.47 -9.83 7.01
CA VAL A 209 -18.78 -8.63 7.50
C VAL A 209 -17.73 -9.03 8.51
N TYR A 210 -16.50 -8.61 8.31
CA TYR A 210 -15.42 -8.84 9.27
C TYR A 210 -15.72 -8.13 10.59
N THR A 211 -15.52 -8.83 11.69
CA THR A 211 -15.65 -8.29 13.04
C THR A 211 -14.27 -8.19 13.65
N PRO A 212 -13.68 -6.99 13.75
CA PRO A 212 -12.34 -6.81 14.24
C PRO A 212 -12.21 -7.10 15.73
N ALA A 213 -11.08 -7.67 16.12
CA ALA A 213 -10.74 -7.91 17.50
C ALA A 213 -9.30 -7.46 17.80
N VAL A 214 -9.07 -7.00 19.03
CA VAL A 214 -7.72 -6.68 19.51
C VAL A 214 -6.82 -7.90 19.40
N GLY A 215 -5.66 -7.72 18.77
CA GLY A 215 -4.70 -8.76 18.50
C GLY A 215 -4.83 -9.42 17.13
N ASP A 216 -5.89 -9.13 16.37
CA ASP A 216 -5.96 -9.57 14.98
C ASP A 216 -4.80 -8.97 14.18
N THR A 217 -4.22 -9.78 13.30
CA THR A 217 -3.21 -9.33 12.35
C THR A 217 -3.69 -9.62 10.94
N LEU A 218 -3.87 -8.57 10.16
CA LEU A 218 -4.37 -8.65 8.79
C LEU A 218 -3.22 -8.40 7.81
N SER A 219 -3.19 -9.14 6.70
CA SER A 219 -2.31 -8.76 5.58
C SER A 219 -2.80 -7.42 5.02
N CYS A 220 -1.88 -6.46 4.87
CA CYS A 220 -2.20 -5.10 4.46
C CYS A 220 -1.04 -4.48 3.69
N ASN A 221 -1.33 -3.64 2.72
CA ASN A 221 -0.34 -2.80 2.05
C ASN A 221 -0.94 -1.47 1.61
N PHE A 222 -0.08 -0.49 1.44
CA PHE A 222 -0.43 0.81 0.87
C PHE A 222 0.40 1.04 -0.39
N ALA A 223 -0.21 1.71 -1.37
CA ALA A 223 0.51 2.28 -2.48
C ALA A 223 -0.07 3.65 -2.83
N ILE A 224 0.74 4.46 -3.50
CA ILE A 224 0.36 5.77 -4.00
C ILE A 224 0.83 5.90 -5.45
N THR A 225 0.00 6.49 -6.27
CA THR A 225 0.25 6.76 -7.69
C THR A 225 0.22 8.25 -7.91
N ASP A 226 1.19 8.75 -8.66
CA ASP A 226 1.35 10.14 -9.02
C ASP A 226 1.34 10.30 -10.54
N ILE A 227 0.63 11.32 -11.03
CA ILE A 227 0.55 11.66 -12.45
C ILE A 227 0.76 13.15 -12.63
N ASP A 228 1.99 13.55 -12.90
CA ASP A 228 2.39 14.93 -13.15
C ASP A 228 1.78 15.54 -14.41
N TYR A 229 1.41 14.74 -15.38
CA TYR A 229 0.87 15.20 -16.65
C TYR A 229 -0.25 14.30 -17.14
N PRO A 230 -1.38 14.88 -17.59
CA PRO A 230 -2.42 14.11 -18.25
C PRO A 230 -1.84 13.51 -19.53
N CYS A 231 -1.31 12.31 -19.44
CA CYS A 231 -0.82 11.58 -20.60
C CYS A 231 -1.97 10.72 -21.14
N PRO A 232 -2.36 10.85 -22.39
CA PRO A 232 -3.35 9.94 -22.98
C PRO A 232 -2.70 8.56 -23.15
N GLY A 233 -2.80 7.74 -22.11
CA GLY A 233 -2.25 6.39 -22.03
C GLY A 233 -1.58 6.13 -20.70
N THR A 234 -1.76 4.95 -20.16
CA THR A 234 -1.23 4.48 -18.86
C THR A 234 0.26 4.12 -18.91
N GLU A 235 1.04 4.70 -19.82
CA GLU A 235 2.38 4.20 -20.13
C GLU A 235 3.46 4.70 -19.17
N TYR A 236 3.22 5.79 -18.42
CA TYR A 236 4.23 6.42 -17.56
C TYR A 236 3.60 6.90 -16.26
N ILE A 237 3.48 6.00 -15.29
CA ILE A 237 2.79 6.26 -14.03
C ILE A 237 3.71 5.86 -12.88
N PRO A 238 4.39 6.79 -12.22
CA PRO A 238 5.10 6.51 -10.98
C PRO A 238 4.14 5.91 -9.95
N GLN A 239 4.53 4.78 -9.39
CA GLN A 239 3.82 4.18 -8.28
C GLN A 239 4.79 3.74 -7.21
N MET A 240 4.51 4.12 -5.99
CA MET A 240 5.26 3.67 -4.82
C MET A 240 4.39 2.75 -3.96
N ALA A 241 5.03 1.83 -3.25
CA ALA A 241 4.36 0.94 -2.31
C ALA A 241 5.14 0.81 -1.00
N TRP A 242 4.41 0.64 0.09
CA TRP A 242 5.01 0.44 1.41
C TRP A 242 5.86 -0.84 1.46
N SER A 243 5.40 -1.91 0.83
CA SER A 243 6.08 -3.20 0.76
C SER A 243 5.95 -3.81 -0.62
N GLY A 244 6.88 -4.69 -0.98
CA GLY A 244 6.81 -5.52 -2.18
C GLY A 244 7.22 -4.84 -3.47
N THR A 245 6.77 -5.42 -4.56
CA THR A 245 7.03 -5.00 -5.94
C THR A 245 5.69 -4.82 -6.67
N LEU A 246 5.70 -4.57 -7.97
CA LEU A 246 4.45 -4.48 -8.75
C LEU A 246 3.55 -5.74 -8.64
N LYS A 247 4.08 -6.86 -8.12
CA LYS A 247 3.31 -8.07 -7.86
C LYS A 247 2.28 -7.91 -6.73
N ILE A 248 2.38 -6.89 -5.88
CA ILE A 248 1.38 -6.62 -4.84
C ILE A 248 -0.05 -6.61 -5.40
N ASN A 249 -0.20 -6.30 -6.70
CA ASN A 249 -1.50 -6.31 -7.38
C ASN A 249 -2.10 -7.71 -7.56
N THR A 250 -1.33 -8.77 -7.40
CA THR A 250 -1.77 -10.17 -7.61
C THR A 250 -1.24 -11.15 -6.58
N ASP A 251 -0.26 -10.75 -5.78
CA ASP A 251 0.49 -11.62 -4.88
C ASP A 251 0.50 -11.03 -3.46
N PRO A 252 -0.44 -11.42 -2.58
CA PRO A 252 -0.50 -10.94 -1.20
C PRO A 252 0.70 -11.34 -0.34
N SER A 253 1.56 -12.27 -0.80
CA SER A 253 2.79 -12.60 -0.11
C SER A 253 3.77 -11.43 -0.04
N GLU A 254 3.63 -10.45 -0.91
CA GLU A 254 4.44 -9.23 -0.95
C GLU A 254 3.87 -8.10 -0.07
N TRP A 255 2.68 -8.26 0.52
CA TRP A 255 2.11 -7.24 1.40
C TRP A 255 2.78 -7.24 2.78
N GLY A 256 2.73 -6.12 3.46
CA GLY A 256 2.99 -6.01 4.89
C GLY A 256 1.81 -6.54 5.71
N SER A 257 1.69 -6.05 6.93
CA SER A 257 0.61 -6.41 7.84
C SER A 257 0.23 -5.27 8.76
N VAL A 258 -0.97 -5.33 9.31
CA VAL A 258 -1.45 -4.44 10.36
C VAL A 258 -1.94 -5.27 11.55
N THR A 259 -1.53 -4.88 12.76
CA THR A 259 -2.02 -5.50 14.01
C THR A 259 -2.99 -4.54 14.68
N LEU A 260 -4.18 -5.04 15.02
CA LEU A 260 -5.21 -4.25 15.71
C LEU A 260 -4.91 -4.18 17.21
N ALA A 261 -4.83 -2.97 17.75
CA ALA A 261 -4.56 -2.69 19.17
C ALA A 261 -5.67 -1.85 19.81
N GLU A 262 -5.66 -1.80 21.16
CA GLU A 262 -6.53 -0.88 21.91
C GLU A 262 -6.24 0.60 21.58
#